data_dd7584c46c6fb1f794a6339c34ab3368
#
_entry.id   dd7584c46c6fb1f794a6339c34ab3368
#
_cell.length_a   1.000
_cell.length_b   1.000
_cell.length_c   1.000
_cell.angle_alpha   90.00
_cell.angle_beta   90.00
_cell.angle_gamma   90.00
#
_symmetry.space_group_name_H-M   'P 1'
#
loop_
_entity.id
_entity.type
_entity.pdbx_description
1 polymer ?
#
loop_
_entity_poly.entity_id
_entity_poly.type
_entity_poly.pdbx_seq_one_letter_code
_entity_poly.pdbx_strand_id
1 'polypeptide(L)' 'MKLNLLSCDAQRPDRRAIAKCIAEISSNISEFLSNELTDILLEGDAVNIEMKDKNAGSALRALRKLSIDYEIIE' A
#
# COMPACT_ATOMS: atom_id res chain seq x y z
N MET A 1 12.02 -1.94 5.74
CA MET A 1 11.20 -0.81 6.24
C MET A 1 9.76 -1.24 6.38
N LYS A 2 9.17 -0.94 7.51
CA LYS A 2 7.76 -1.27 7.76
C LYS A 2 6.90 -0.03 7.58
N LEU A 3 5.78 -0.21 6.90
CA LEU A 3 4.81 0.85 6.68
C LEU A 3 3.45 0.45 7.23
N ASN A 4 2.76 1.44 7.77
CA ASN A 4 1.37 1.31 8.12
C ASN A 4 0.58 2.16 7.14
N LEU A 5 -0.20 1.52 6.26
CA LEU A 5 -1.06 2.22 5.33
C LEU A 5 -2.35 2.57 6.06
N LEU A 6 -2.60 3.86 6.23
CA LEU A 6 -3.66 4.33 7.11
C LEU A 6 -5.02 4.38 6.42
N SER A 7 -5.06 4.93 5.22
CA SER A 7 -6.33 5.08 4.48
C SER A 7 -6.04 5.42 3.03
N CYS A 8 -7.08 5.29 2.21
CA CYS A 8 -7.05 5.76 0.82
C CYS A 8 -8.09 6.86 0.67
N ASP A 9 -7.65 8.08 0.39
CA ASP A 9 -8.52 9.24 0.32
C ASP A 9 -8.97 9.58 -1.10
N ALA A 10 -8.72 8.71 -2.07
CA ALA A 10 -9.13 8.91 -3.44
C ALA A 10 -10.64 8.89 -3.54
N GLN A 11 -11.23 9.80 -4.32
CA GLN A 11 -12.67 9.83 -4.55
C GLN A 11 -13.13 8.58 -5.30
N ARG A 12 -12.30 8.10 -6.24
CA ARG A 12 -12.56 6.88 -6.99
C ARG A 12 -11.31 6.02 -6.96
N PRO A 13 -11.12 5.28 -5.87
CA PRO A 13 -9.91 4.47 -5.76
C PRO A 13 -9.86 3.39 -6.83
N ASP A 14 -8.69 3.27 -7.46
CA ASP A 14 -8.46 2.22 -8.44
C ASP A 14 -7.92 0.99 -7.70
N ARG A 15 -8.82 0.07 -7.39
CA ARG A 15 -8.48 -1.13 -6.62
C ARG A 15 -7.34 -1.93 -7.26
N ARG A 16 -7.35 -2.07 -8.59
CA ARG A 16 -6.30 -2.80 -9.29
C ARG A 16 -4.95 -2.12 -9.17
N ALA A 17 -4.93 -0.80 -9.34
CA ALA A 17 -3.68 -0.06 -9.23
C ALA A 17 -3.13 -0.11 -7.81
N ILE A 18 -3.99 -0.03 -6.81
CA ILE A 18 -3.58 -0.12 -5.41
C ILE A 18 -3.03 -1.51 -5.10
N ALA A 19 -3.74 -2.56 -5.49
CA ALA A 19 -3.28 -3.93 -5.25
C ALA A 19 -1.95 -4.20 -5.96
N LYS A 20 -1.80 -3.74 -7.19
CA LYS A 20 -0.56 -3.89 -7.93
C LYS A 20 0.57 -3.14 -7.25
N CYS A 21 0.31 -1.94 -6.79
CA CYS A 21 1.30 -1.14 -6.08
C CYS A 21 1.76 -1.84 -4.80
N ILE A 22 0.82 -2.32 -4.00
CA ILE A 22 1.14 -3.04 -2.77
C ILE A 22 1.98 -4.28 -3.07
N ALA A 23 1.62 -5.04 -4.09
CA ALA A 23 2.38 -6.22 -4.48
C ALA A 23 3.81 -5.88 -4.92
N GLU A 24 3.98 -4.78 -5.64
CA GLU A 24 5.29 -4.38 -6.14
C GLU A 24 6.21 -3.84 -5.05
N ILE A 25 5.66 -3.07 -4.11
CA ILE A 25 6.48 -2.42 -3.08
C ILE A 25 6.72 -3.32 -1.87
N SER A 26 5.88 -4.31 -1.65
CA SER A 26 5.96 -5.16 -0.46
C SER A 26 6.91 -6.34 -0.67
N SER A 27 7.53 -6.77 0.43
CA SER A 27 8.37 -7.97 0.44
C SER A 27 7.51 -9.18 0.71
N ASN A 28 7.70 -10.25 -0.06
CA ASN A 28 7.09 -11.56 0.21
C ASN A 28 5.55 -11.57 0.29
N ILE A 29 4.90 -10.70 -0.45
CA ILE A 29 3.44 -10.68 -0.51
C ILE A 29 2.98 -11.25 -1.84
N SER A 30 2.05 -12.20 -1.79
CA SER A 30 1.43 -12.75 -3.00
C SER A 30 0.41 -11.76 -3.54
N GLU A 31 0.06 -11.93 -4.81
CA GLU A 31 -0.98 -11.13 -5.44
C GLU A 31 -2.32 -11.27 -4.71
N PHE A 32 -2.63 -12.48 -4.26
CA PHE A 32 -3.84 -12.75 -3.50
C PHE A 32 -3.87 -11.92 -2.20
N LEU A 33 -2.76 -11.91 -1.47
CA LEU A 33 -2.69 -11.16 -0.22
C LEU A 33 -2.75 -9.65 -0.47
N SER A 34 -2.13 -9.16 -1.56
CA SER A 34 -2.19 -7.74 -1.87
C SER A 34 -3.62 -7.29 -2.17
N ASN A 35 -4.42 -8.15 -2.82
CA ASN A 35 -5.83 -7.86 -3.06
C ASN A 35 -6.62 -7.81 -1.77
N GLU A 36 -6.36 -8.71 -0.83
CA GLU A 36 -7.01 -8.70 0.48
C GLU A 36 -6.66 -7.44 1.26
N LEU A 37 -5.39 -7.07 1.28
CA LEU A 37 -4.95 -5.86 1.97
C LEU A 37 -5.60 -4.61 1.37
N THR A 38 -5.73 -4.60 0.05
CA THR A 38 -6.39 -3.49 -0.65
C THR A 38 -7.84 -3.36 -0.21
N ASP A 39 -8.56 -4.48 -0.13
CA ASP A 39 -9.95 -4.47 0.32
C ASP A 39 -10.08 -3.95 1.74
N ILE A 40 -9.22 -4.37 2.63
CA ILE A 40 -9.21 -3.90 4.02
C ILE A 40 -8.95 -2.39 4.07
N LEU A 41 -7.98 -1.92 3.31
CA LEU A 41 -7.63 -0.51 3.26
C LEU A 41 -8.80 0.34 2.73
N LEU A 42 -9.48 -0.14 1.69
CA LEU A 42 -10.61 0.56 1.11
C LEU A 42 -11.84 0.55 2.00
N GLU A 43 -11.91 -0.38 2.95
CA GLU A 43 -12.97 -0.41 3.96
C GLU A 43 -12.73 0.60 5.07
N GLY A 44 -11.54 1.19 5.12
CA GLY A 44 -11.20 2.19 6.11
C GLY A 44 -10.29 1.69 7.23
N ASP A 45 -9.79 0.47 7.12
CA ASP A 45 -8.88 -0.09 8.12
C ASP A 45 -7.44 0.05 7.69
N ALA A 46 -6.57 0.24 8.65
CA ALA A 46 -5.13 0.32 8.38
C ALA A 46 -4.56 -1.07 8.12
N VAL A 47 -3.55 -1.13 7.25
CA VAL A 47 -2.84 -2.38 6.98
C VAL A 47 -1.34 -2.16 7.11
N ASN A 48 -0.65 -3.15 7.64
CA ASN A 48 0.80 -3.12 7.78
C ASN A 48 1.45 -3.91 6.65
N ILE A 49 2.48 -3.34 6.05
CA ILE A 49 3.27 -4.04 5.05
C ILE A 49 4.74 -3.86 5.35
N GLU A 50 5.55 -4.81 4.89
CA GLU A 50 6.99 -4.69 4.93
C GLU A 50 7.46 -4.35 3.53
N MET A 51 8.16 -3.23 3.40
CA MET A 51 8.58 -2.69 2.12
C MET A 51 10.07 -2.95 1.89
N LYS A 52 10.41 -3.17 0.63
CA LYS A 52 11.82 -3.30 0.23
C LYS A 52 12.51 -1.95 0.35
N ASP A 53 13.63 -1.91 1.06
CA ASP A 53 14.37 -0.66 1.27
C ASP A 53 14.95 -0.10 -0.02
N LYS A 54 15.25 -0.96 -0.97
CA LYS A 54 15.95 -0.61 -2.19
C LYS A 54 15.25 0.46 -3.03
N ASN A 55 13.93 0.49 -3.01
CA ASN A 55 13.13 1.41 -3.83
C ASN A 55 12.17 2.24 -2.98
N ALA A 56 12.56 2.53 -1.76
CA ALA A 56 11.67 3.22 -0.82
C ALA A 56 11.11 4.53 -1.36
N GLY A 57 11.96 5.37 -1.96
CA GLY A 57 11.51 6.66 -2.48
C GLY A 57 10.45 6.53 -3.56
N SER A 58 10.66 5.61 -4.52
CA SER A 58 9.70 5.36 -5.60
C SER A 58 8.40 4.78 -5.04
N ALA A 59 8.50 3.87 -4.08
CA ALA A 59 7.34 3.25 -3.45
C ALA A 59 6.47 4.29 -2.75
N LEU A 60 7.08 5.17 -1.98
CA LEU A 60 6.34 6.21 -1.26
C LEU A 60 5.65 7.18 -2.22
N ARG A 61 6.30 7.52 -3.33
CA ARG A 61 5.68 8.36 -4.35
C ARG A 61 4.48 7.68 -5.00
N ALA A 62 4.59 6.38 -5.27
CA ALA A 62 3.50 5.61 -5.86
C ALA A 62 2.28 5.61 -4.93
N LEU A 63 2.49 5.46 -3.62
CA LEU A 63 1.41 5.52 -2.65
C LEU A 63 0.74 6.89 -2.65
N ARG A 64 1.52 7.96 -2.72
CA ARG A 64 0.95 9.32 -2.78
C ARG A 64 0.13 9.54 -4.03
N LYS A 65 0.56 9.03 -5.17
CA LYS A 65 -0.20 9.14 -6.42
C LYS A 65 -1.56 8.47 -6.32
N LEU A 66 -1.67 7.44 -5.50
CA LEU A 66 -2.92 6.73 -5.28
C LEU A 66 -3.72 7.31 -4.12
N SER A 67 -3.27 8.42 -3.57
CA SER A 67 -3.90 9.09 -2.41
C SER A 67 -3.96 8.21 -1.17
N ILE A 68 -2.95 7.40 -0.99
CA ILE A 68 -2.84 6.53 0.19
C ILE A 68 -2.00 7.24 1.26
N ASP A 69 -2.59 7.43 2.43
CA ASP A 69 -1.87 7.94 3.59
C ASP A 69 -1.11 6.80 4.24
N TYR A 70 0.10 7.07 4.64
CA TYR A 70 0.94 6.06 5.26
C TYR A 70 1.77 6.65 6.39
N GLU A 71 2.27 5.78 7.23
CA GLU A 71 3.17 6.12 8.32
C GLU A 71 4.31 5.11 8.32
N ILE A 72 5.52 5.60 8.52
CA ILE A 72 6.69 4.73 8.60
C ILE A 72 6.81 4.23 10.03
N ILE A 73 6.84 2.90 10.18
CA ILE A 73 6.98 2.25 11.47
C ILE A 73 8.37 1.61 11.50
N GLU A 74 9.17 1.92 12.42
CA GLU A 74 10.45 1.21 12.53
C GLU A 74 10.70 0.69 13.89
#